data_e0db86142910263bcbd217a800d0446a
#
_entry.id   e0db86142910263bcbd217a800d0446a
#
_cell.length_a   1.000
_cell.length_b   1.000
_cell.length_c   1.000
_cell.angle_alpha   90.00
_cell.angle_beta   90.00
_cell.angle_gamma   90.00
#
_symmetry.space_group_name_H-M   'P 1'
#
loop_
_entity.id
_entity.type
_entity.pdbx_description
1 polymer ?
#
loop_
_entity_poly.entity_id
_entity_poly.type
_entity_poly.pdbx_seq_one_letter_code
_entity_poly.pdbx_strand_id
1 'polypeptide(L)'
;MMIPLRIAHLTKRYGNRLAVDDLSLDVNKGTVFGLLGRNGAGKSSAIACVLGLISTTSGEIAIFDEPLQPRTFDRIAYVPEINALDGWMTTRQHVEFRRRCFSRFDRTLMNELIERFEIEPGRTLRKLSKGQRQAVALALAFAQRPELMMLDEPASGLDPVMQRRLLDTIVSAAADGVTVLFSSHQIGHVEQAAERIAIIDQGRLALEADVDDLRATRFLLEAVFDDGRLEQRYANGDVAIVEAQLRALSPVTVTRRAMNLEQIFFTTIDEKKERQA
;
A
#
# COMPACT_ATOMS: atom_id res chain seq x y z
N MET A 1 -9.67 15.53 14.67
CA MET A 1 -9.28 15.54 13.25
C MET A 1 -9.98 14.39 12.58
N MET A 2 -10.65 14.57 11.44
CA MET A 2 -11.40 13.50 10.76
C MET A 2 -10.42 12.44 10.23
N ILE A 3 -10.68 11.17 10.53
CA ILE A 3 -9.88 10.02 10.03
C ILE A 3 -10.56 9.46 8.78
N PRO A 4 -9.91 9.54 7.59
CA PRO A 4 -10.50 9.05 6.35
C PRO A 4 -10.85 7.57 6.34
N LEU A 5 -10.02 6.73 7.01
CA LEU A 5 -10.28 5.30 7.17
C LEU A 5 -9.83 4.84 8.54
N ARG A 6 -10.75 4.23 9.29
CA ARG A 6 -10.47 3.49 10.52
C ARG A 6 -10.95 2.06 10.39
N ILE A 7 -10.11 1.13 10.76
CA ILE A 7 -10.41 -0.29 10.87
C ILE A 7 -10.14 -0.69 12.32
N ALA A 8 -11.12 -1.30 12.98
CA ALA A 8 -11.03 -1.76 14.36
C ALA A 8 -11.39 -3.25 14.45
N HIS A 9 -10.42 -4.07 14.86
CA HIS A 9 -10.59 -5.51 15.12
C HIS A 9 -11.21 -6.29 13.95
N LEU A 10 -10.89 -5.89 12.70
CA LEU A 10 -11.43 -6.51 11.50
C LEU A 10 -11.02 -7.96 11.40
N THR A 11 -12.02 -8.84 11.31
CA THR A 11 -11.82 -10.27 11.03
C THR A 11 -12.63 -10.66 9.80
N LYS A 12 -12.00 -11.40 8.89
CA LYS A 12 -12.63 -12.02 7.73
C LYS A 12 -12.27 -13.48 7.61
N ARG A 13 -13.29 -14.32 7.61
CA ARG A 13 -13.18 -15.77 7.45
C ARG A 13 -13.90 -16.23 6.18
N TYR A 14 -13.28 -17.13 5.44
CA TYR A 14 -13.86 -17.88 4.32
C TYR A 14 -13.88 -19.37 4.68
N GLY A 15 -15.04 -19.88 5.10
CA GLY A 15 -15.12 -21.23 5.64
C GLY A 15 -14.14 -21.41 6.80
N ASN A 16 -13.19 -22.33 6.68
CA ASN A 16 -12.17 -22.60 7.69
C ASN A 16 -10.92 -21.70 7.57
N ARG A 17 -10.78 -20.93 6.48
CA ARG A 17 -9.62 -20.05 6.26
C ARG A 17 -9.87 -18.68 6.85
N LEU A 18 -9.01 -18.27 7.75
CA LEU A 18 -8.94 -16.92 8.29
C LEU A 18 -8.08 -16.06 7.35
N ALA A 19 -8.71 -15.12 6.66
CA ALA A 19 -8.03 -14.27 5.67
C ALA A 19 -7.58 -12.93 6.24
N VAL A 20 -8.33 -12.39 7.20
CA VAL A 20 -7.96 -11.23 8.02
C VAL A 20 -8.28 -11.61 9.47
N ASP A 21 -7.37 -11.33 10.38
CA ASP A 21 -7.42 -11.77 11.77
C ASP A 21 -7.06 -10.62 12.70
N ASP A 22 -8.07 -10.00 13.29
CA ASP A 22 -7.94 -8.91 14.27
C ASP A 22 -7.13 -7.71 13.75
N LEU A 23 -7.35 -7.30 12.51
CA LEU A 23 -6.66 -6.17 11.91
C LEU A 23 -7.24 -4.85 12.41
N SER A 24 -6.38 -4.01 13.01
CA SER A 24 -6.70 -2.63 13.38
C SER A 24 -5.68 -1.68 12.76
N LEU A 25 -6.14 -0.63 12.09
CA LEU A 25 -5.29 0.45 11.56
C LEU A 25 -6.10 1.72 11.29
N ASP A 26 -5.43 2.86 11.36
CA ASP A 26 -5.98 4.18 11.02
C ASP A 26 -5.17 4.80 9.87
N VAL A 27 -5.86 5.34 8.87
CA VAL A 27 -5.22 6.07 7.75
C VAL A 27 -5.48 7.56 7.91
N ASN A 28 -4.42 8.33 8.06
CA ASN A 28 -4.49 9.77 8.28
C ASN A 28 -4.81 10.53 6.99
N LYS A 29 -5.42 11.71 7.13
CA LYS A 29 -5.80 12.55 5.99
C LYS A 29 -4.57 13.06 5.23
N GLY A 30 -4.63 12.99 3.90
CA GLY A 30 -3.61 13.53 3.00
C GLY A 30 -2.29 12.77 3.04
N THR A 31 -2.28 11.51 3.51
CA THR A 31 -1.09 10.67 3.56
C THR A 31 -1.14 9.56 2.51
N VAL A 32 0.02 9.10 2.10
CA VAL A 32 0.17 7.85 1.33
C VAL A 32 0.47 6.72 2.31
N PHE A 33 -0.48 5.80 2.45
CA PHE A 33 -0.40 4.64 3.33
C PHE A 33 -0.15 3.37 2.52
N GLY A 34 0.98 2.72 2.74
CA GLY A 34 1.36 1.47 2.09
C GLY A 34 0.93 0.24 2.89
N LEU A 35 0.12 -0.62 2.29
CA LEU A 35 -0.28 -1.90 2.86
C LEU A 35 0.60 -3.02 2.27
N LEU A 36 1.67 -3.36 2.98
CA LEU A 36 2.70 -4.30 2.52
C LEU A 36 2.43 -5.71 3.04
N GLY A 37 2.69 -6.72 2.21
CA GLY A 37 2.57 -8.12 2.62
C GLY A 37 2.68 -9.08 1.44
N ARG A 38 3.00 -10.33 1.71
CA ARG A 38 3.09 -11.39 0.69
C ARG A 38 1.73 -11.63 0.01
N ASN A 39 1.76 -12.31 -1.13
CA ASN A 39 0.52 -12.76 -1.77
C ASN A 39 -0.24 -13.70 -0.83
N GLY A 40 -1.55 -13.45 -0.67
CA GLY A 40 -2.40 -14.19 0.26
C GLY A 40 -2.32 -13.74 1.73
N ALA A 41 -1.58 -12.66 2.05
CA ALA A 41 -1.49 -12.13 3.42
C ALA A 41 -2.78 -11.47 3.94
N GLY A 42 -3.79 -11.25 3.09
CA GLY A 42 -5.09 -10.69 3.49
C GLY A 42 -5.36 -9.26 3.01
N LYS A 43 -4.41 -8.60 2.31
CA LYS A 43 -4.51 -7.19 1.85
C LYS A 43 -5.79 -6.91 1.05
N SER A 44 -6.01 -7.63 -0.05
CA SER A 44 -7.21 -7.46 -0.90
C SER A 44 -8.50 -7.80 -0.17
N SER A 45 -8.47 -8.78 0.75
CA SER A 45 -9.64 -9.10 1.59
C SER A 45 -9.98 -7.98 2.56
N ALA A 46 -8.97 -7.33 3.16
CA ALA A 46 -9.16 -6.17 4.01
C ALA A 46 -9.76 -4.99 3.22
N ILE A 47 -9.20 -4.65 2.04
CA ILE A 47 -9.72 -3.61 1.15
C ILE A 47 -11.16 -3.91 0.73
N ALA A 48 -11.46 -5.16 0.35
CA ALA A 48 -12.81 -5.57 -0.04
C ALA A 48 -13.83 -5.46 1.11
N CYS A 49 -13.43 -5.75 2.35
CA CYS A 49 -14.26 -5.52 3.53
C CYS A 49 -14.51 -4.02 3.75
N VAL A 50 -13.48 -3.18 3.65
CA VAL A 50 -13.59 -1.72 3.79
C VAL A 50 -14.61 -1.14 2.81
N LEU A 51 -14.60 -1.62 1.58
CA LEU A 51 -15.50 -1.17 0.51
C LEU A 51 -16.90 -1.82 0.58
N GLY A 52 -17.15 -2.72 1.53
CA GLY A 52 -18.42 -3.45 1.59
C GLY A 52 -18.64 -4.40 0.42
N LEU A 53 -17.61 -4.72 -0.38
CA LEU A 53 -17.70 -5.68 -1.48
C LEU A 53 -17.89 -7.11 -0.97
N ILE A 54 -17.40 -7.38 0.24
CA ILE A 54 -17.62 -8.60 0.99
C ILE A 54 -17.97 -8.27 2.44
N SER A 55 -18.81 -9.08 3.07
CA SER A 55 -19.15 -8.90 4.49
C SER A 55 -17.97 -9.21 5.40
N THR A 56 -17.80 -8.46 6.46
CA THR A 56 -16.90 -8.78 7.58
C THR A 56 -17.43 -9.97 8.37
N THR A 57 -16.55 -10.70 9.05
CA THR A 57 -16.97 -11.70 10.06
C THR A 57 -17.19 -11.01 11.40
N SER A 58 -16.30 -10.09 11.77
CA SER A 58 -16.42 -9.23 12.96
C SER A 58 -15.53 -7.98 12.77
N GLY A 59 -15.64 -7.04 13.71
CA GLY A 59 -14.93 -5.77 13.69
C GLY A 59 -15.74 -4.64 13.09
N GLU A 60 -15.20 -3.44 13.19
CA GLU A 60 -15.84 -2.20 12.76
C GLU A 60 -14.98 -1.47 11.72
N ILE A 61 -15.65 -0.83 10.78
CA ILE A 61 -15.00 -0.01 9.74
C ILE A 61 -15.74 1.33 9.70
N ALA A 62 -14.99 2.40 9.81
CA ALA A 62 -15.49 3.76 9.62
C ALA A 62 -14.72 4.44 8.49
N ILE A 63 -15.44 5.11 7.59
CA ILE A 63 -14.88 5.92 6.52
C ILE A 63 -15.39 7.35 6.72
N PHE A 64 -14.45 8.29 6.88
CA PHE A 64 -14.74 9.68 7.25
C PHE A 64 -15.51 9.78 8.59
N ASP A 65 -15.09 8.96 9.57
CA ASP A 65 -15.70 8.80 10.91
C ASP A 65 -17.16 8.30 10.89
N GLU A 66 -17.66 7.78 9.77
CA GLU A 66 -19.00 7.23 9.62
C GLU A 66 -18.97 5.79 9.07
N PRO A 67 -19.96 4.95 9.35
CA PRO A 67 -20.14 3.69 8.62
C PRO A 67 -20.32 3.93 7.13
N LEU A 68 -19.87 2.95 6.31
CA LEU A 68 -19.98 3.03 4.85
C LEU A 68 -21.46 3.22 4.43
N GLN A 69 -21.71 4.25 3.64
CA GLN A 69 -23.04 4.62 3.13
C GLN A 69 -22.96 4.86 1.61
N PRO A 70 -24.09 4.79 0.86
CA PRO A 70 -24.10 5.06 -0.58
C PRO A 70 -23.44 6.40 -0.97
N ARG A 71 -23.67 7.46 -0.19
CA ARG A 71 -23.05 8.79 -0.42
C ARG A 71 -21.52 8.80 -0.24
N THR A 72 -20.97 7.83 0.52
CA THR A 72 -19.53 7.74 0.76
C THR A 72 -18.78 7.41 -0.52
N PHE A 73 -19.41 6.66 -1.45
CA PHE A 73 -18.79 6.26 -2.72
C PHE A 73 -18.49 7.43 -3.67
N ASP A 74 -19.17 8.57 -3.55
CA ASP A 74 -18.84 9.79 -4.33
C ASP A 74 -17.49 10.39 -3.91
N ARG A 75 -17.00 10.05 -2.72
CA ARG A 75 -15.77 10.55 -2.13
C ARG A 75 -14.62 9.53 -2.17
N ILE A 76 -14.90 8.31 -2.63
CA ILE A 76 -13.93 7.20 -2.69
C ILE A 76 -13.65 6.85 -4.15
N ALA A 77 -12.39 6.57 -4.47
CA ALA A 77 -12.04 5.86 -5.69
C ALA A 77 -11.38 4.53 -5.33
N TYR A 78 -11.72 3.49 -6.09
CA TYR A 78 -11.13 2.16 -5.95
C TYR A 78 -10.62 1.63 -7.29
N VAL A 79 -9.41 1.11 -7.28
CA VAL A 79 -8.83 0.40 -8.42
C VAL A 79 -8.40 -0.98 -7.94
N PRO A 80 -9.10 -2.05 -8.36
CA PRO A 80 -8.73 -3.43 -8.03
C PRO A 80 -7.52 -3.89 -8.84
N GLU A 81 -6.82 -4.90 -8.36
CA GLU A 81 -5.72 -5.56 -9.10
C GLU A 81 -6.20 -6.10 -10.45
N ILE A 82 -7.40 -6.71 -10.48
CA ILE A 82 -8.05 -7.16 -11.71
C ILE A 82 -9.07 -6.11 -12.12
N ASN A 83 -8.71 -5.36 -13.17
CA ASN A 83 -9.52 -4.27 -13.66
C ASN A 83 -10.90 -4.75 -14.17
N ALA A 84 -11.95 -4.14 -13.66
CA ALA A 84 -13.36 -4.44 -13.96
C ALA A 84 -13.99 -3.45 -14.97
N LEU A 85 -13.19 -2.68 -15.73
CA LEU A 85 -13.72 -1.78 -16.76
C LEU A 85 -14.28 -2.56 -17.95
N ASP A 86 -15.40 -2.08 -18.51
CA ASP A 86 -16.07 -2.69 -19.66
C ASP A 86 -15.16 -2.70 -20.90
N GLY A 87 -14.73 -3.89 -21.31
CA GLY A 87 -13.78 -4.07 -22.41
C GLY A 87 -14.28 -3.63 -23.77
N TRP A 88 -15.60 -3.53 -23.99
CA TRP A 88 -16.22 -3.08 -25.24
C TRP A 88 -16.25 -1.55 -25.38
N MET A 89 -16.14 -0.81 -24.30
CA MET A 89 -16.05 0.64 -24.30
C MET A 89 -14.65 1.12 -24.65
N THR A 90 -14.56 2.33 -25.23
CA THR A 90 -13.31 3.08 -25.38
C THR A 90 -13.01 3.88 -24.12
N THR A 91 -11.75 4.32 -23.94
CA THR A 91 -11.40 5.23 -22.83
C THR A 91 -12.28 6.49 -22.85
N ARG A 92 -12.54 7.07 -24.03
CA ARG A 92 -13.42 8.25 -24.18
C ARG A 92 -14.84 7.99 -23.67
N GLN A 93 -15.38 6.81 -23.92
CA GLN A 93 -16.72 6.44 -23.45
C GLN A 93 -16.72 6.25 -21.93
N HIS A 94 -15.68 5.65 -21.34
CA HIS A 94 -15.54 5.56 -19.88
C HIS A 94 -15.41 6.93 -19.22
N VAL A 95 -14.66 7.87 -19.82
CA VAL A 95 -14.56 9.26 -19.34
C VAL A 95 -15.93 9.92 -19.32
N GLU A 96 -16.69 9.81 -20.41
CA GLU A 96 -18.03 10.42 -20.48
C GLU A 96 -19.01 9.78 -19.49
N PHE A 97 -18.95 8.47 -19.31
CA PHE A 97 -19.73 7.76 -18.31
C PHE A 97 -19.40 8.23 -16.88
N ARG A 98 -18.09 8.25 -16.52
CA ARG A 98 -17.64 8.69 -15.17
C ARG A 98 -18.02 10.15 -14.90
N ARG A 99 -17.88 11.02 -15.88
CA ARG A 99 -18.29 12.43 -15.77
C ARG A 99 -19.77 12.61 -15.42
N ARG A 100 -20.64 11.69 -15.86
CA ARG A 100 -22.07 11.72 -15.53
C ARG A 100 -22.37 11.13 -14.15
N CYS A 101 -21.55 10.20 -13.70
CA CYS A 101 -21.75 9.53 -12.40
C CYS A 101 -21.15 10.31 -11.22
N PHE A 102 -20.03 11.02 -11.44
CA PHE A 102 -19.29 11.68 -10.39
C PHE A 102 -19.25 13.20 -10.61
N SER A 103 -19.85 13.94 -9.70
CA SER A 103 -19.98 15.40 -9.80
C SER A 103 -18.63 16.13 -9.71
N ARG A 104 -17.64 15.52 -9.07
CA ARG A 104 -16.28 16.08 -8.88
C ARG A 104 -15.29 15.66 -9.99
N PHE A 105 -15.76 14.96 -11.03
CA PHE A 105 -14.91 14.46 -12.11
C PHE A 105 -14.21 15.59 -12.86
N ASP A 106 -12.87 15.61 -12.82
CA ASP A 106 -12.02 16.63 -13.40
C ASP A 106 -11.53 16.22 -14.79
N ARG A 107 -12.08 16.87 -15.83
CA ARG A 107 -11.69 16.62 -17.23
C ARG A 107 -10.29 17.12 -17.56
N THR A 108 -9.85 18.20 -16.92
CA THR A 108 -8.51 18.77 -17.15
C THR A 108 -7.46 17.77 -16.64
N LEU A 109 -7.60 17.33 -15.40
CA LEU A 109 -6.74 16.28 -14.85
C LEU A 109 -6.80 14.99 -15.68
N MET A 110 -7.99 14.58 -16.16
CA MET A 110 -8.09 13.38 -17.01
C MET A 110 -7.28 13.52 -18.30
N ASN A 111 -7.28 14.70 -18.95
CA ASN A 111 -6.48 14.94 -20.15
C ASN A 111 -4.98 14.89 -19.84
N GLU A 112 -4.54 15.49 -18.75
CA GLU A 112 -3.14 15.41 -18.29
C GLU A 112 -2.71 13.96 -18.01
N LEU A 113 -3.59 13.15 -17.41
CA LEU A 113 -3.31 11.75 -17.13
C LEU A 113 -3.32 10.88 -18.40
N ILE A 114 -4.15 11.21 -19.39
CA ILE A 114 -4.11 10.57 -20.71
C ILE A 114 -2.72 10.76 -21.36
N GLU A 115 -2.17 11.97 -21.31
CA GLU A 115 -0.82 12.25 -21.83
C GLU A 115 0.25 11.57 -20.98
N ARG A 116 0.18 11.72 -19.66
CA ARG A 116 1.18 11.15 -18.73
C ARG A 116 1.27 9.63 -18.82
N PHE A 117 0.14 8.95 -18.96
CA PHE A 117 0.06 7.48 -19.02
C PHE A 117 0.01 6.95 -20.46
N GLU A 118 0.22 7.79 -21.46
CA GLU A 118 0.25 7.44 -22.89
C GLU A 118 -1.00 6.63 -23.32
N ILE A 119 -2.18 7.07 -22.84
CA ILE A 119 -3.44 6.39 -23.10
C ILE A 119 -3.97 6.76 -24.49
N GLU A 120 -4.41 5.77 -25.27
CA GLU A 120 -5.09 5.95 -26.55
C GLU A 120 -6.63 6.09 -26.35
N PRO A 121 -7.21 7.30 -26.37
CA PRO A 121 -8.61 7.51 -25.96
C PRO A 121 -9.66 6.84 -26.85
N GLY A 122 -9.34 6.61 -28.13
CA GLY A 122 -10.25 6.05 -29.11
C GLY A 122 -10.26 4.52 -29.20
N ARG A 123 -9.33 3.85 -28.55
CA ARG A 123 -9.20 2.40 -28.61
C ARG A 123 -10.10 1.71 -27.58
N THR A 124 -10.75 0.61 -27.96
CA THR A 124 -11.57 -0.19 -27.03
C THR A 124 -10.67 -0.92 -26.03
N LEU A 125 -11.10 -1.00 -24.75
CA LEU A 125 -10.26 -1.54 -23.67
C LEU A 125 -9.87 -3.01 -23.89
N ARG A 126 -10.72 -3.82 -24.53
CA ARG A 126 -10.41 -5.22 -24.89
C ARG A 126 -9.18 -5.38 -25.80
N LYS A 127 -8.84 -4.32 -26.57
CA LYS A 127 -7.66 -4.28 -27.45
C LYS A 127 -6.40 -3.76 -26.77
N LEU A 128 -6.50 -3.31 -25.52
CA LEU A 128 -5.39 -2.80 -24.74
C LEU A 128 -4.69 -3.95 -24.00
N SER A 129 -3.40 -3.81 -23.72
CA SER A 129 -2.66 -4.71 -22.82
C SER A 129 -3.22 -4.63 -21.39
N LYS A 130 -2.83 -5.57 -20.50
CA LYS A 130 -3.20 -5.51 -19.08
C LYS A 130 -2.73 -4.18 -18.47
N GLY A 131 -1.48 -3.77 -18.70
CA GLY A 131 -0.92 -2.53 -18.19
C GLY A 131 -1.63 -1.29 -18.71
N GLN A 132 -1.94 -1.23 -20.02
CA GLN A 132 -2.70 -0.12 -20.59
C GLN A 132 -4.11 0.01 -19.99
N ARG A 133 -4.82 -1.12 -19.77
CA ARG A 133 -6.12 -1.09 -19.07
C ARG A 133 -5.98 -0.59 -17.64
N GLN A 134 -4.92 -1.00 -16.94
CA GLN A 134 -4.63 -0.54 -15.59
C GLN A 134 -4.38 0.97 -15.56
N ALA A 135 -3.60 1.51 -16.52
CA ALA A 135 -3.35 2.93 -16.66
C ALA A 135 -4.67 3.73 -16.87
N VAL A 136 -5.60 3.20 -17.70
CA VAL A 136 -6.93 3.81 -17.88
C VAL A 136 -7.73 3.81 -16.57
N ALA A 137 -7.74 2.69 -15.83
CA ALA A 137 -8.46 2.61 -14.55
C ALA A 137 -7.93 3.61 -13.53
N LEU A 138 -6.60 3.72 -13.42
CA LEU A 138 -5.92 4.67 -12.55
C LEU A 138 -6.25 6.11 -12.94
N ALA A 139 -6.13 6.47 -14.24
CA ALA A 139 -6.46 7.81 -14.71
C ALA A 139 -7.91 8.21 -14.38
N LEU A 140 -8.87 7.30 -14.61
CA LEU A 140 -10.27 7.52 -14.26
C LEU A 140 -10.48 7.71 -12.75
N ALA A 141 -9.77 6.94 -11.92
CA ALA A 141 -9.86 7.04 -10.47
C ALA A 141 -9.29 8.36 -9.94
N PHE A 142 -8.12 8.79 -10.42
CA PHE A 142 -7.54 10.09 -10.06
C PHE A 142 -8.41 11.26 -10.52
N ALA A 143 -8.94 11.20 -11.76
CA ALA A 143 -9.80 12.25 -12.31
C ALA A 143 -11.14 12.39 -11.56
N GLN A 144 -11.57 11.40 -10.80
CA GLN A 144 -12.75 11.49 -9.93
C GLN A 144 -12.55 12.47 -8.76
N ARG A 145 -11.31 12.91 -8.47
CA ARG A 145 -10.98 13.79 -7.32
C ARG A 145 -11.51 13.25 -6.00
N PRO A 146 -11.19 12.00 -5.65
CA PRO A 146 -11.65 11.39 -4.41
C PRO A 146 -10.98 12.05 -3.19
N GLU A 147 -11.57 11.88 -2.01
CA GLU A 147 -10.93 12.22 -0.74
C GLU A 147 -10.15 11.05 -0.15
N LEU A 148 -10.60 9.82 -0.47
CA LEU A 148 -9.90 8.56 -0.15
C LEU A 148 -9.77 7.72 -1.43
N MET A 149 -8.54 7.34 -1.75
CA MET A 149 -8.25 6.44 -2.88
C MET A 149 -7.72 5.12 -2.33
N MET A 150 -8.31 4.01 -2.76
CA MET A 150 -7.83 2.67 -2.45
C MET A 150 -7.38 1.98 -3.72
N LEU A 151 -6.13 1.51 -3.72
CA LEU A 151 -5.47 0.92 -4.87
C LEU A 151 -4.95 -0.48 -4.48
N ASP A 152 -5.49 -1.52 -5.10
CA ASP A 152 -5.05 -2.89 -4.85
C ASP A 152 -4.05 -3.33 -5.92
N GLU A 153 -2.77 -3.50 -5.52
CA GLU A 153 -1.64 -3.83 -6.40
C GLU A 153 -1.58 -2.96 -7.68
N PRO A 154 -1.62 -1.62 -7.57
CA PRO A 154 -1.87 -0.73 -8.71
C PRO A 154 -0.76 -0.77 -9.77
N ALA A 155 0.45 -1.13 -9.41
CA ALA A 155 1.60 -1.24 -10.31
C ALA A 155 1.70 -2.60 -11.03
N SER A 156 0.81 -3.56 -10.69
CA SER A 156 0.83 -4.89 -11.29
C SER A 156 0.59 -4.84 -12.80
N GLY A 157 1.55 -5.38 -13.58
CA GLY A 157 1.47 -5.45 -15.04
C GLY A 157 1.82 -4.16 -15.78
N LEU A 158 2.26 -3.11 -15.08
CA LEU A 158 2.86 -1.93 -15.66
C LEU A 158 4.36 -2.17 -15.91
N ASP A 159 4.90 -1.56 -16.96
CA ASP A 159 6.35 -1.50 -17.17
C ASP A 159 7.01 -0.53 -16.16
N PRO A 160 8.35 -0.59 -15.97
CA PRO A 160 9.03 0.22 -14.96
C PRO A 160 8.84 1.74 -15.12
N VAL A 161 8.72 2.24 -16.36
CA VAL A 161 8.50 3.68 -16.61
C VAL A 161 7.11 4.09 -16.14
N MET A 162 6.11 3.27 -16.46
CA MET A 162 4.73 3.50 -16.07
C MET A 162 4.54 3.34 -14.56
N GLN A 163 5.24 2.37 -13.92
CA GLN A 163 5.25 2.23 -12.46
C GLN A 163 5.75 3.51 -11.78
N ARG A 164 6.86 4.09 -12.26
CA ARG A 164 7.39 5.34 -11.75
C ARG A 164 6.39 6.49 -11.89
N ARG A 165 5.80 6.66 -13.09
CA ARG A 165 4.78 7.70 -13.33
C ARG A 165 3.57 7.56 -12.41
N LEU A 166 3.16 6.31 -12.13
CA LEU A 166 2.07 6.02 -11.18
C LEU A 166 2.46 6.46 -9.76
N LEU A 167 3.63 6.06 -9.25
CA LEU A 167 4.07 6.41 -7.90
C LEU A 167 4.19 7.92 -7.74
N ASP A 168 4.78 8.62 -8.72
CA ASP A 168 4.86 10.08 -8.73
C ASP A 168 3.44 10.72 -8.73
N THR A 169 2.47 10.11 -9.42
CA THR A 169 1.07 10.58 -9.42
C THR A 169 0.39 10.36 -8.07
N ILE A 170 0.66 9.23 -7.40
CA ILE A 170 0.15 8.95 -6.04
C ILE A 170 0.66 10.02 -5.06
N VAL A 171 1.97 10.27 -5.07
CA VAL A 171 2.60 11.29 -4.20
C VAL A 171 2.02 12.68 -4.47
N SER A 172 1.88 13.06 -5.75
CA SER A 172 1.27 14.34 -6.13
C SER A 172 -0.18 14.46 -5.65
N ALA A 173 -0.99 13.41 -5.78
CA ALA A 173 -2.37 13.41 -5.31
C ALA A 173 -2.47 13.59 -3.79
N ALA A 174 -1.55 12.98 -3.02
CA ALA A 174 -1.51 13.15 -1.57
C ALA A 174 -1.11 14.59 -1.19
N ALA A 175 -0.15 15.19 -1.89
CA ALA A 175 0.22 16.59 -1.71
C ALA A 175 -0.96 17.55 -1.99
N ASP A 176 -1.87 17.17 -2.90
CA ASP A 176 -3.14 17.87 -3.17
C ASP A 176 -4.25 17.55 -2.13
N GLY A 177 -3.93 16.78 -1.09
CA GLY A 177 -4.83 16.46 0.04
C GLY A 177 -5.68 15.18 -0.12
N VAL A 178 -5.46 14.38 -1.17
CA VAL A 178 -6.08 13.07 -1.30
C VAL A 178 -5.42 12.09 -0.33
N THR A 179 -6.20 11.31 0.39
CA THR A 179 -5.67 10.20 1.19
C THR A 179 -5.55 8.96 0.30
N VAL A 180 -4.40 8.33 0.26
CA VAL A 180 -4.17 7.15 -0.58
C VAL A 180 -3.76 5.96 0.28
N LEU A 181 -4.54 4.87 0.21
CA LEU A 181 -4.14 3.55 0.70
C LEU A 181 -3.85 2.68 -0.52
N PHE A 182 -2.63 2.17 -0.63
CA PHE A 182 -2.32 1.22 -1.69
C PHE A 182 -1.68 -0.05 -1.16
N SER A 183 -2.11 -1.19 -1.70
CA SER A 183 -1.48 -2.47 -1.38
C SER A 183 -0.33 -2.75 -2.32
N SER A 184 0.71 -3.39 -1.82
CA SER A 184 1.79 -3.93 -2.64
C SER A 184 2.45 -5.15 -1.97
N HIS A 185 2.94 -6.07 -2.81
CA HIS A 185 3.89 -7.09 -2.40
C HIS A 185 5.33 -6.72 -2.78
N GLN A 186 5.51 -5.62 -3.53
CA GLN A 186 6.81 -5.07 -3.94
C GLN A 186 7.22 -3.94 -3.00
N ILE A 187 8.23 -4.20 -2.20
CA ILE A 187 8.70 -3.30 -1.14
C ILE A 187 9.17 -1.96 -1.71
N GLY A 188 9.87 -1.99 -2.86
CA GLY A 188 10.39 -0.80 -3.52
C GLY A 188 9.30 0.21 -3.92
N HIS A 189 8.09 -0.23 -4.25
CA HIS A 189 6.97 0.68 -4.55
C HIS A 189 6.51 1.42 -3.29
N VAL A 190 6.44 0.70 -2.17
CA VAL A 190 6.04 1.27 -0.88
C VAL A 190 7.11 2.24 -0.38
N GLU A 191 8.39 1.87 -0.50
CA GLU A 191 9.53 2.70 -0.10
C GLU A 191 9.63 4.03 -0.88
N GLN A 192 9.16 4.05 -2.12
CA GLN A 192 9.20 5.24 -2.97
C GLN A 192 8.03 6.20 -2.74
N ALA A 193 6.87 5.72 -2.33
CA ALA A 193 5.66 6.54 -2.31
C ALA A 193 5.01 6.67 -0.93
N ALA A 194 5.17 5.70 -0.03
CA ALA A 194 4.46 5.69 1.24
C ALA A 194 5.18 6.52 2.31
N GLU A 195 4.42 7.31 3.05
CA GLU A 195 4.85 7.99 4.27
C GLU A 195 4.70 7.09 5.48
N ARG A 196 3.63 6.28 5.49
CA ARG A 196 3.30 5.35 6.56
C ARG A 196 2.99 3.97 5.99
N ILE A 197 3.35 2.92 6.71
CA ILE A 197 3.16 1.54 6.26
C ILE A 197 2.52 0.67 7.32
N ALA A 198 1.78 -0.34 6.86
CA ALA A 198 1.41 -1.50 7.64
C ALA A 198 1.91 -2.77 6.93
N ILE A 199 2.63 -3.62 7.65
CA ILE A 199 3.02 -4.95 7.19
C ILE A 199 1.98 -5.94 7.69
N ILE A 200 1.32 -6.63 6.74
CA ILE A 200 0.38 -7.71 7.05
C ILE A 200 1.03 -9.05 6.74
N ASP A 201 0.96 -9.95 7.71
CA ASP A 201 1.36 -11.34 7.55
C ASP A 201 0.29 -12.28 8.12
N GLN A 202 -0.12 -13.28 7.33
CA GLN A 202 -1.15 -14.27 7.71
C GLN A 202 -2.45 -13.65 8.25
N GLY A 203 -2.89 -12.54 7.66
CA GLY A 203 -4.11 -11.82 8.04
C GLY A 203 -3.96 -10.87 9.23
N ARG A 204 -2.82 -10.81 9.89
CA ARG A 204 -2.57 -10.00 11.08
C ARG A 204 -1.61 -8.86 10.80
N LEU A 205 -1.80 -7.77 11.50
CA LEU A 205 -0.82 -6.68 11.54
C LEU A 205 0.48 -7.18 12.20
N ALA A 206 1.59 -7.07 11.48
CA ALA A 206 2.92 -7.41 11.99
C ALA A 206 3.70 -6.16 12.43
N LEU A 207 3.56 -5.06 11.68
CA LEU A 207 4.18 -3.77 11.97
C LEU A 207 3.32 -2.66 11.41
N GLU A 208 3.20 -1.54 12.11
CA GLU A 208 2.72 -0.26 11.59
C GLU A 208 3.66 0.84 12.05
N ALA A 209 4.14 1.67 11.12
CA ALA A 209 5.05 2.76 11.43
C ALA A 209 5.14 3.79 10.30
N ASP A 210 5.65 4.97 10.62
CA ASP A 210 6.13 5.94 9.65
C ASP A 210 7.44 5.44 9.01
N VAL A 211 7.59 5.62 7.70
CA VAL A 211 8.76 5.11 6.97
C VAL A 211 10.05 5.79 7.44
N ASP A 212 9.99 7.08 7.72
CA ASP A 212 11.15 7.83 8.21
C ASP A 212 11.56 7.40 9.63
N ASP A 213 10.60 7.10 10.51
CA ASP A 213 10.88 6.57 11.84
C ASP A 213 11.56 5.19 11.77
N LEU A 214 11.13 4.34 10.84
CA LEU A 214 11.78 3.06 10.61
C LEU A 214 13.23 3.21 10.16
N ARG A 215 13.50 4.13 9.23
CA ARG A 215 14.86 4.43 8.76
C ARG A 215 15.75 5.00 9.86
N ALA A 216 15.17 5.78 10.78
CA ALA A 216 15.89 6.40 11.88
C ALA A 216 16.19 5.44 13.03
N THR A 217 15.39 4.37 13.21
CA THR A 217 15.45 3.51 14.40
C THR A 217 15.92 2.08 14.12
N ARG A 218 15.88 1.62 12.86
CA ARG A 218 16.25 0.25 12.49
C ARG A 218 17.64 0.18 11.88
N PHE A 219 18.52 -0.61 12.52
CA PHE A 219 19.91 -0.74 12.11
C PHE A 219 20.34 -2.19 12.01
N LEU A 220 21.23 -2.46 11.05
CA LEU A 220 22.02 -3.68 10.98
C LEU A 220 23.40 -3.38 11.52
N LEU A 221 23.84 -4.16 12.51
CA LEU A 221 25.19 -4.17 13.05
C LEU A 221 25.92 -5.42 12.55
N GLU A 222 27.12 -5.23 12.03
CA GLU A 222 27.96 -6.30 11.49
C GLU A 222 29.29 -6.31 12.23
N ALA A 223 29.63 -7.45 12.82
CA ALA A 223 30.90 -7.68 13.51
C ALA A 223 31.75 -8.66 12.69
N VAL A 224 33.00 -8.28 12.42
CA VAL A 224 33.99 -9.13 11.73
C VAL A 224 35.04 -9.55 12.73
N PHE A 225 35.40 -10.85 12.77
CA PHE A 225 36.37 -11.45 13.67
C PHE A 225 37.67 -11.80 12.93
N ASP A 226 38.76 -12.02 13.68
CA ASP A 226 40.09 -12.38 13.16
C ASP A 226 40.10 -13.65 12.29
N ASP A 227 39.20 -14.59 12.57
CA ASP A 227 39.01 -15.84 11.85
C ASP A 227 38.21 -15.67 10.54
N GLY A 228 37.81 -14.44 10.20
CA GLY A 228 36.97 -14.11 9.04
C GLY A 228 35.49 -14.38 9.27
N ARG A 229 35.07 -14.77 10.46
CA ARG A 229 33.65 -14.94 10.81
C ARG A 229 32.95 -13.59 10.79
N LEU A 230 31.74 -13.56 10.20
CA LEU A 230 30.81 -12.41 10.19
C LEU A 230 29.63 -12.73 11.10
N GLU A 231 29.34 -11.85 12.07
CA GLU A 231 28.14 -11.90 12.88
C GLU A 231 27.29 -10.66 12.59
N GLN A 232 25.99 -10.86 12.33
CA GLN A 232 25.03 -9.80 12.06
C GLN A 232 23.94 -9.78 13.11
N ARG A 233 23.61 -8.60 13.62
CA ARG A 233 22.49 -8.37 14.54
C ARG A 233 21.66 -7.18 14.12
N TYR A 234 20.36 -7.30 14.35
CA TYR A 234 19.41 -6.23 14.10
C TYR A 234 19.14 -5.47 15.40
N ALA A 235 19.05 -4.15 15.30
CA ALA A 235 18.70 -3.27 16.40
C ALA A 235 17.45 -2.45 16.06
N ASN A 236 16.55 -2.30 17.04
CA ASN A 236 15.31 -1.55 16.93
C ASN A 236 15.24 -0.51 18.05
N GLY A 237 15.91 0.63 17.86
CA GLY A 237 16.05 1.68 18.87
C GLY A 237 17.10 1.41 19.96
N ASP A 238 17.51 0.16 20.14
CA ASP A 238 18.45 -0.32 21.17
C ASP A 238 19.89 -0.49 20.64
N VAL A 239 20.27 0.29 19.66
CA VAL A 239 21.55 0.18 18.92
C VAL A 239 22.77 0.09 19.86
N ALA A 240 22.83 0.94 20.89
CA ALA A 240 23.95 0.98 21.82
C ALA A 240 24.09 -0.34 22.62
N ILE A 241 22.98 -0.96 22.98
CA ILE A 241 22.96 -2.24 23.71
C ILE A 241 23.48 -3.36 22.80
N VAL A 242 22.93 -3.46 21.58
CA VAL A 242 23.34 -4.48 20.61
C VAL A 242 24.80 -4.31 20.21
N GLU A 243 25.25 -3.08 20.01
CA GLU A 243 26.67 -2.78 19.71
C GLU A 243 27.59 -3.19 20.87
N ALA A 244 27.22 -2.89 22.11
CA ALA A 244 27.99 -3.29 23.30
C ALA A 244 28.08 -4.83 23.42
N GLN A 245 26.99 -5.54 23.15
CA GLN A 245 26.99 -7.01 23.15
C GLN A 245 27.90 -7.60 22.07
N LEU A 246 27.91 -7.02 20.86
CA LEU A 246 28.81 -7.44 19.77
C LEU A 246 30.28 -7.16 20.13
N ARG A 247 30.58 -5.97 20.68
CA ARG A 247 31.96 -5.60 21.11
C ARG A 247 32.50 -6.51 22.24
N ALA A 248 31.62 -7.00 23.10
CA ALA A 248 31.98 -7.93 24.15
C ALA A 248 32.52 -9.30 23.64
N LEU A 249 32.22 -9.63 22.38
CA LEU A 249 32.73 -10.81 21.68
C LEU A 249 34.14 -10.62 21.08
N SER A 250 34.75 -9.43 21.28
CA SER A 250 36.09 -9.06 20.78
C SER A 250 36.25 -9.15 19.26
N PRO A 251 35.36 -8.55 18.45
CA PRO A 251 35.53 -8.47 17.02
C PRO A 251 36.66 -7.51 16.62
N VAL A 252 37.21 -7.68 15.43
CA VAL A 252 38.17 -6.73 14.81
C VAL A 252 37.48 -5.42 14.50
N THR A 253 36.29 -5.50 13.89
CA THR A 253 35.48 -4.33 13.54
C THR A 253 34.02 -4.55 13.86
N VAL A 254 33.33 -3.45 14.23
CA VAL A 254 31.87 -3.39 14.29
C VAL A 254 31.42 -2.22 13.44
N THR A 255 30.59 -2.49 12.43
CA THR A 255 30.00 -1.47 11.56
C THR A 255 28.50 -1.39 11.79
N ARG A 256 27.94 -0.20 11.58
CA ARG A 256 26.51 0.07 11.70
C ARG A 256 25.98 0.69 10.41
N ARG A 257 24.88 0.18 9.91
CA ARG A 257 24.16 0.80 8.79
C ARG A 257 22.66 0.81 9.02
N ALA A 258 21.96 1.84 8.52
CA ALA A 258 20.50 1.86 8.51
C ALA A 258 19.97 0.70 7.66
N MET A 259 18.89 0.07 8.12
CA MET A 259 18.21 -0.97 7.35
C MET A 259 17.36 -0.31 6.26
N ASN A 260 17.32 -0.95 5.08
CA ASN A 260 16.31 -0.63 4.08
C ASN A 260 14.97 -1.30 4.43
N LEU A 261 13.89 -0.88 3.76
CA LEU A 261 12.55 -1.41 4.07
C LEU A 261 12.43 -2.92 3.80
N GLU A 262 13.23 -3.45 2.86
CA GLU A 262 13.26 -4.89 2.57
C GLU A 262 13.82 -5.69 3.75
N GLN A 263 14.92 -5.24 4.34
CA GLN A 263 15.50 -5.86 5.53
C GLN A 263 14.54 -5.79 6.72
N ILE A 264 13.87 -4.63 6.91
CA ILE A 264 12.88 -4.45 7.96
C ILE A 264 11.70 -5.42 7.77
N PHE A 265 11.22 -5.57 6.53
CA PHE A 265 10.14 -6.50 6.22
C PHE A 265 10.48 -7.93 6.58
N PHE A 266 11.64 -8.43 6.15
CA PHE A 266 12.03 -9.82 6.44
C PHE A 266 12.28 -10.05 7.92
N THR A 267 12.97 -9.16 8.62
CA THR A 267 13.19 -9.29 10.07
C THR A 267 11.89 -9.26 10.86
N THR A 268 10.95 -8.39 10.50
CA THR A 268 9.63 -8.33 11.16
C THR A 268 8.85 -9.65 11.03
N ILE A 269 8.91 -10.28 9.85
CA ILE A 269 8.22 -11.55 9.63
C ILE A 269 8.90 -12.70 10.36
N ASP A 270 10.23 -12.73 10.41
CA ASP A 270 10.99 -13.79 11.07
C ASP A 270 10.88 -13.71 12.60
N GLU A 271 10.99 -12.52 13.20
CA GLU A 271 10.74 -12.28 14.63
C GLU A 271 9.34 -12.75 15.07
N LYS A 272 8.33 -12.57 14.20
CA LYS A 272 6.96 -13.01 14.49
C LYS A 272 6.84 -14.54 14.52
N LYS A 273 7.56 -15.25 13.64
CA LYS A 273 7.59 -16.71 13.63
C LYS A 273 8.24 -17.28 14.89
N GLU A 274 9.36 -16.67 15.35
CA GLU A 274 10.05 -17.07 16.56
C GLU A 274 9.20 -16.88 17.82
N ARG A 275 8.36 -15.84 17.87
CA ARG A 275 7.44 -15.61 19.01
C ARG A 275 6.23 -16.53 19.02
N GLN A 276 5.92 -17.23 17.91
CA GLN A 276 4.79 -18.15 17.78
C GLN A 276 5.20 -19.62 17.90
N ALA A 277 6.50 -19.92 17.86
CA ALA A 277 7.09 -21.26 18.05
C ALA A 277 7.40 -21.53 19.52
#